data_5cd6bf3c83ceb2206e53bf9faebce0d1
#
_entry.id   5cd6bf3c83ceb2206e53bf9faebce0d1
#
_cell.length_a   1.000
_cell.length_b   1.000
_cell.length_c   1.000
_cell.angle_alpha   90.00
_cell.angle_beta   90.00
_cell.angle_gamma   90.00
#
_symmetry.space_group_name_H-M   'P 1'
#
loop_
_entity.id
_entity.type
_entity.pdbx_description
1 polymer ?
#
loop_
_entity_poly.entity_id
_entity_poly.type
_entity_poly.pdbx_seq_one_letter_code
_entity_poly.pdbx_strand_id
1 'polypeptide(L)'
;MIKAVETAQPAEFYNLGAMSFVPASWDQPMLTGEYNAQGVTRVLEAIRHVDPSIRLYQASSSEMYGKVREVPQTELTPFYPRSPYGVSKVFAHYITVNYRESYNLFAVSGILF
;
A
#
# COMPACT_ATOMS: atom_id res chain seq x y z
N MET A 1 13.37 5.52 -6.82
CA MET A 1 12.11 5.11 -7.44
C MET A 1 11.86 5.85 -8.76
N ILE A 2 11.87 7.17 -8.82
CA ILE A 2 11.61 7.95 -10.06
C ILE A 2 12.46 7.44 -11.24
N LYS A 3 13.79 7.40 -11.07
CA LYS A 3 14.69 6.93 -12.14
C LYS A 3 14.37 5.50 -12.65
N ALA A 4 13.91 4.62 -11.78
CA ALA A 4 13.52 3.27 -12.18
C ALA A 4 12.27 3.29 -13.06
N VAL A 5 11.28 4.10 -12.72
CA VAL A 5 10.04 4.25 -13.49
C VAL A 5 10.32 4.93 -14.83
N GLU A 6 11.17 5.99 -14.84
CA GLU A 6 11.61 6.65 -16.08
C GLU A 6 12.30 5.69 -17.04
N THR A 7 13.16 4.82 -16.52
CA THR A 7 13.90 3.85 -17.34
C THR A 7 13.00 2.74 -17.88
N ALA A 8 12.11 2.20 -17.03
CA ALA A 8 11.25 1.08 -17.38
C ALA A 8 10.05 1.49 -18.25
N GLN A 9 9.56 2.71 -18.10
CA GLN A 9 8.35 3.24 -18.77
C GLN A 9 7.20 2.21 -18.78
N PRO A 10 6.78 1.71 -17.60
CA PRO A 10 5.79 0.65 -17.53
C PRO A 10 4.38 1.16 -17.83
N ALA A 11 3.53 0.35 -18.48
CA ALA A 11 2.10 0.62 -18.58
C ALA A 11 1.37 0.27 -17.28
N GLU A 12 1.88 -0.69 -16.54
CA GLU A 12 1.33 -1.19 -15.28
C GLU A 12 2.43 -1.36 -14.24
N PHE A 13 2.12 -1.02 -12.99
CA PHE A 13 3.04 -1.16 -11.87
C PHE A 13 2.39 -2.00 -10.77
N TYR A 14 2.95 -3.16 -10.47
CA TYR A 14 2.50 -4.05 -9.40
C TYR A 14 3.44 -3.91 -8.21
N ASN A 15 2.99 -3.20 -7.18
CA ASN A 15 3.78 -3.03 -5.96
C ASN A 15 3.49 -4.16 -4.96
N LEU A 16 4.34 -5.17 -4.95
CA LEU A 16 4.31 -6.30 -4.01
C LEU A 16 5.39 -6.16 -2.93
N GLY A 17 6.23 -5.13 -3.02
CA GLY A 17 7.35 -4.92 -2.10
C GLY A 17 6.88 -4.57 -0.70
N ALA A 18 7.26 -5.40 0.27
CA ALA A 18 6.93 -5.18 1.68
C ALA A 18 7.84 -6.00 2.59
N MET A 19 8.02 -5.52 3.82
CA MET A 19 8.41 -6.37 4.95
C MET A 19 7.16 -7.11 5.41
N SER A 20 6.96 -8.35 4.93
CA SER A 20 5.71 -9.08 5.07
C SER A 20 5.68 -10.06 6.25
N PHE A 21 6.81 -10.28 6.92
CA PHE A 21 6.87 -11.13 8.11
C PHE A 21 6.35 -10.35 9.32
N VAL A 22 5.09 -10.58 9.69
CA VAL A 22 4.38 -9.82 10.72
C VAL A 22 5.13 -9.78 12.06
N PRO A 23 5.69 -10.91 12.58
CA PRO A 23 6.43 -10.88 13.85
C PRO A 23 7.61 -9.91 13.87
N ALA A 24 8.36 -9.79 12.78
CA ALA A 24 9.49 -8.86 12.69
C ALA A 24 9.06 -7.38 12.79
N SER A 25 7.79 -7.06 12.53
CA SER A 25 7.29 -5.68 12.64
C SER A 25 7.28 -5.18 14.09
N TRP A 26 7.25 -6.07 15.06
CA TRP A 26 7.33 -5.72 16.48
C TRP A 26 8.75 -5.35 16.90
N ASP A 27 9.75 -6.03 16.34
CA ASP A 27 11.16 -5.75 16.62
C ASP A 27 11.67 -4.55 15.82
N GLN A 28 11.11 -4.32 14.61
CA GLN A 28 11.55 -3.30 13.69
C GLN A 28 10.38 -2.45 13.17
N PRO A 29 9.62 -1.77 14.05
CA PRO A 29 8.42 -1.03 13.63
C PRO A 29 8.74 0.17 12.73
N MET A 30 9.85 0.86 12.99
CA MET A 30 10.28 2.00 12.16
C MET A 30 10.63 1.56 10.74
N LEU A 31 11.40 0.49 10.61
CA LEU A 31 11.78 -0.04 9.30
C LEU A 31 10.58 -0.58 8.54
N THR A 32 9.64 -1.24 9.25
CA THR A 32 8.37 -1.70 8.67
C THR A 32 7.56 -0.53 8.11
N GLY A 33 7.44 0.56 8.85
CA GLY A 33 6.78 1.79 8.40
C GLY A 33 7.47 2.41 7.19
N GLU A 34 8.80 2.45 7.20
CA GLU A 34 9.60 3.00 6.11
C GLU A 34 9.36 2.27 4.78
N TYR A 35 9.37 0.93 4.79
CA TYR A 35 9.14 0.14 3.59
C TYR A 35 7.66 0.04 3.21
N ASN A 36 6.80 -0.29 4.15
CA ASN A 36 5.41 -0.64 3.85
C ASN A 36 4.49 0.58 3.70
N ALA A 37 4.80 1.67 4.39
CA ALA A 37 4.01 2.91 4.34
C ALA A 37 4.67 3.94 3.42
N GLN A 38 5.85 4.44 3.79
CA GLN A 38 6.55 5.46 3.00
C GLN A 38 7.00 4.96 1.64
N GLY A 39 7.35 3.67 1.53
CA GLY A 39 7.68 3.05 0.24
C GLY A 39 6.54 3.17 -0.78
N VAL A 40 5.30 2.98 -0.35
CA VAL A 40 4.11 3.15 -1.22
C VAL A 40 3.95 4.60 -1.64
N THR A 41 4.13 5.55 -0.74
CA THR A 41 4.10 6.98 -1.08
C THR A 41 5.15 7.32 -2.13
N ARG A 42 6.36 6.76 -2.04
CA ARG A 42 7.42 6.96 -3.05
C ARG A 42 7.06 6.39 -4.42
N VAL A 43 6.37 5.25 -4.46
CA VAL A 43 5.85 4.68 -5.73
C VAL A 43 4.80 5.60 -6.35
N LEU A 44 3.83 6.04 -5.55
CA LEU A 44 2.77 6.95 -5.99
C LEU A 44 3.34 8.28 -6.51
N GLU A 45 4.30 8.88 -5.78
CA GLU A 45 4.99 10.09 -6.21
C GLU A 45 5.78 9.87 -7.51
N ALA A 46 6.45 8.73 -7.65
CA ALA A 46 7.17 8.43 -8.88
C ALA A 46 6.23 8.34 -10.09
N ILE A 47 5.10 7.65 -9.93
CA ILE A 47 4.06 7.55 -10.98
C ILE A 47 3.51 8.93 -11.31
N ARG A 48 3.12 9.69 -10.29
CA ARG A 48 2.55 11.03 -10.48
C ARG A 48 3.48 11.97 -11.26
N HIS A 49 4.79 11.89 -11.00
CA HIS A 49 5.79 12.77 -11.62
C HIS A 49 6.26 12.29 -12.99
N VAL A 50 6.38 10.97 -13.19
CA VAL A 50 6.95 10.42 -14.43
C VAL A 50 5.87 10.25 -15.50
N ASP A 51 4.80 9.54 -15.18
CA ASP A 51 3.68 9.30 -16.09
C ASP A 51 2.42 8.94 -15.31
N PRO A 52 1.50 9.89 -15.12
CA PRO A 52 0.24 9.66 -14.40
C PRO A 52 -0.69 8.64 -15.06
N SER A 53 -0.42 8.19 -16.28
CA SER A 53 -1.22 7.17 -16.97
C SER A 53 -0.87 5.74 -16.55
N ILE A 54 0.23 5.54 -15.83
CA ILE A 54 0.64 4.23 -15.31
C ILE A 54 -0.42 3.71 -14.34
N ARG A 55 -0.89 2.48 -14.58
CA ARG A 55 -1.87 1.82 -13.72
C ARG A 55 -1.16 1.12 -12.56
N LEU A 56 -1.47 1.54 -11.33
CA LEU A 56 -0.89 0.97 -10.12
C LEU A 56 -1.81 -0.08 -9.48
N TYR A 57 -1.26 -1.26 -9.20
CA TYR A 57 -1.81 -2.23 -8.25
C TYR A 57 -0.94 -2.24 -7.00
N GLN A 58 -1.55 -1.93 -5.85
CA GLN A 58 -0.92 -2.02 -4.54
C GLN A 58 -1.37 -3.28 -3.82
N ALA A 59 -0.43 -4.15 -3.47
CA ALA A 59 -0.73 -5.31 -2.63
C ALA A 59 -1.03 -4.85 -1.20
N SER A 60 -2.27 -5.03 -0.79
CA SER A 60 -2.74 -4.76 0.57
C SER A 60 -2.85 -6.08 1.35
N SER A 61 -3.49 -6.09 2.51
CA SER A 61 -3.47 -7.26 3.40
C SER A 61 -4.73 -7.33 4.26
N SER A 62 -5.24 -8.53 4.49
CA SER A 62 -6.29 -8.82 5.47
C SER A 62 -5.88 -8.48 6.91
N GLU A 63 -4.58 -8.37 7.19
CA GLU A 63 -4.07 -7.92 8.50
C GLU A 63 -4.52 -6.50 8.87
N MET A 64 -5.01 -5.72 7.90
CA MET A 64 -5.64 -4.43 8.16
C MET A 64 -6.92 -4.56 9.00
N TYR A 65 -7.67 -5.65 8.83
CA TYR A 65 -8.88 -5.91 9.61
C TYR A 65 -8.54 -6.27 11.07
N GLY A 66 -7.43 -6.97 11.29
CA GLY A 66 -6.90 -7.29 12.62
C GLY A 66 -7.91 -7.92 13.55
N LYS A 67 -8.37 -7.18 14.58
CA LYS A 67 -9.49 -7.60 15.42
C LYS A 67 -10.79 -7.33 14.69
N VAL A 68 -11.24 -8.32 13.96
CA VAL A 68 -12.35 -8.25 13.01
C VAL A 68 -13.62 -7.65 13.63
N ARG A 69 -14.21 -6.65 12.98
CA ARG A 69 -15.40 -5.94 13.44
C ARG A 69 -16.70 -6.54 12.93
N GLU A 70 -16.63 -7.27 11.82
CA GLU A 70 -17.77 -7.96 11.22
C GLU A 70 -17.33 -9.21 10.45
N VAL A 71 -18.25 -10.15 10.26
CA VAL A 71 -18.04 -11.40 9.52
C VAL A 71 -19.24 -11.62 8.61
N PRO A 72 -19.05 -11.83 7.31
CA PRO A 72 -17.77 -11.73 6.58
C PRO A 72 -17.28 -10.29 6.44
N GLN A 73 -15.97 -10.10 6.24
CA GLN A 73 -15.41 -8.80 5.95
C GLN A 73 -15.77 -8.39 4.53
N THR A 74 -15.98 -7.09 4.34
CA THR A 74 -16.22 -6.44 3.04
C THR A 74 -15.25 -5.28 2.86
N GLU A 75 -15.31 -4.63 1.71
CA GLU A 75 -14.52 -3.40 1.46
C GLU A 75 -14.93 -2.24 2.37
N LEU A 76 -16.11 -2.31 2.99
CA LEU A 76 -16.62 -1.29 3.91
C LEU A 76 -16.36 -1.62 5.38
N THR A 77 -15.85 -2.81 5.68
CA THR A 77 -15.53 -3.24 7.04
C THR A 77 -14.46 -2.33 7.65
N PRO A 78 -14.68 -1.73 8.82
CA PRO A 78 -13.68 -0.89 9.49
C PRO A 78 -12.40 -1.67 9.78
N PHE A 79 -11.25 -1.04 9.56
CA PHE A 79 -9.96 -1.61 9.90
C PHE A 79 -9.70 -1.49 11.40
N TYR A 80 -9.07 -2.51 11.98
CA TYR A 80 -8.62 -2.51 13.36
C TYR A 80 -7.31 -3.31 13.48
N PRO A 81 -6.22 -2.81 12.85
CA PRO A 81 -4.96 -3.55 12.79
C PRO A 81 -4.38 -3.81 14.17
N ARG A 82 -3.72 -4.95 14.34
CA ARG A 82 -3.20 -5.41 15.62
C ARG A 82 -1.68 -5.63 15.61
N SER A 83 -0.99 -5.07 14.61
CA SER A 83 0.47 -5.11 14.51
C SER A 83 1.00 -3.86 13.82
N PRO A 84 2.29 -3.50 14.02
CA PRO A 84 2.92 -2.44 13.23
C PRO A 84 2.85 -2.71 11.72
N TYR A 85 2.94 -3.99 11.32
CA TYR A 85 2.72 -4.40 9.93
C TYR A 85 1.31 -4.00 9.44
N GLY A 86 0.26 -4.44 10.16
CA GLY A 86 -1.12 -4.12 9.81
C GLY A 86 -1.37 -2.61 9.73
N VAL A 87 -0.84 -1.85 10.68
CA VAL A 87 -0.93 -0.38 10.68
C VAL A 87 -0.25 0.22 9.45
N SER A 88 0.93 -0.26 9.08
CA SER A 88 1.64 0.21 7.89
C SER A 88 0.87 -0.08 6.60
N LYS A 89 0.17 -1.22 6.55
CA LYS A 89 -0.71 -1.57 5.42
C LYS A 89 -1.98 -0.72 5.36
N VAL A 90 -2.54 -0.33 6.50
CA VAL A 90 -3.66 0.63 6.55
C VAL A 90 -3.23 1.99 6.00
N PHE A 91 -2.05 2.49 6.39
CA PHE A 91 -1.50 3.70 5.79
C PHE A 91 -1.37 3.56 4.27
N ALA A 92 -0.75 2.47 3.81
CA ALA A 92 -0.56 2.21 2.37
C ALA A 92 -1.89 2.19 1.60
N HIS A 93 -2.92 1.57 2.19
CA HIS A 93 -4.26 1.53 1.63
C HIS A 93 -4.85 2.94 1.47
N TYR A 94 -4.86 3.72 2.52
CA TYR A 94 -5.46 5.06 2.49
C TYR A 94 -4.65 6.06 1.66
N ILE A 95 -3.32 6.00 1.64
CA ILE A 95 -2.54 6.88 0.78
C ILE A 95 -2.78 6.56 -0.70
N THR A 96 -3.01 5.28 -1.05
CA THR A 96 -3.39 4.88 -2.41
C THR A 96 -4.75 5.45 -2.81
N VAL A 97 -5.74 5.36 -1.92
CA VAL A 97 -7.07 5.99 -2.12
C VAL A 97 -6.92 7.51 -2.29
N ASN A 98 -6.15 8.14 -1.40
CA ASN A 98 -5.94 9.59 -1.43
C ASN A 98 -5.34 10.06 -2.77
N TYR A 99 -4.32 9.37 -3.26
CA TYR A 99 -3.69 9.73 -4.55
C TYR A 99 -4.64 9.49 -5.74
N ARG A 100 -5.42 8.42 -5.70
CA ARG A 100 -6.45 8.18 -6.72
C ARG A 100 -7.44 9.34 -6.79
N GLU A 101 -7.95 9.78 -5.64
CA GLU A 101 -8.98 10.81 -5.58
C GLU A 101 -8.42 12.22 -5.79
N SER A 102 -7.22 12.52 -5.26
CA SER A 102 -6.63 13.86 -5.32
C SER A 102 -5.95 14.15 -6.65
N TYR A 103 -5.35 13.14 -7.30
CA TYR A 103 -4.55 13.31 -8.52
C TYR A 103 -5.12 12.55 -9.72
N ASN A 104 -6.30 11.94 -9.57
CA ASN A 104 -6.94 11.16 -10.63
C ASN A 104 -6.05 10.05 -11.22
N LEU A 105 -5.24 9.41 -10.37
CA LEU A 105 -4.42 8.26 -10.77
C LEU A 105 -5.26 6.99 -10.83
N PHE A 106 -4.95 6.11 -11.77
CA PHE A 106 -5.46 4.73 -11.71
C PHE A 106 -4.64 3.95 -10.68
N ALA A 107 -5.11 3.92 -9.44
CA ALA A 107 -4.45 3.23 -8.35
C ALA A 107 -5.47 2.39 -7.56
N VAL A 108 -5.25 1.08 -7.51
CA VAL A 108 -6.14 0.13 -6.85
C VAL A 108 -5.36 -0.71 -5.82
N SER A 109 -6.07 -1.14 -4.78
CA SER A 109 -5.50 -2.03 -3.77
C SER A 109 -6.22 -3.37 -3.77
N GLY A 110 -5.47 -4.48 -3.82
CA GLY A 110 -6.00 -5.82 -3.61
C GLY A 110 -5.80 -6.25 -2.17
N ILE A 111 -6.88 -6.56 -1.45
CA ILE A 111 -6.81 -7.05 -0.07
C ILE A 111 -6.57 -8.56 -0.11
N LEU A 112 -5.35 -8.97 0.21
CA LEU A 112 -4.92 -10.36 0.15
C LEU A 112 -5.12 -11.04 1.51
N PHE A 113 -5.68 -12.25 1.48
CA PHE A 113 -5.90 -13.10 2.65
C PHE A 113 -4.87 -14.21 2.75
#